data_c692869511a1710fb8d8296299a6bf75
#
_entry.id   c692869511a1710fb8d8296299a6bf75
#
_cell.length_a   1.000
_cell.length_b   1.000
_cell.length_c   1.000
_cell.angle_alpha   90.00
_cell.angle_beta   90.00
_cell.angle_gamma   90.00
#
_symmetry.space_group_name_H-M   'P 1'
#
loop_
_entity.id
_entity.type
_entity.pdbx_description
1 polymer ?
#
loop_
_entity_poly.entity_id
_entity_poly.type
_entity_poly.pdbx_seq_one_letter_code
_entity_poly.pdbx_strand_id
1 'polypeptide(L)'
;MSGIRTMVRLLLFLCGNSLTAEMELRTHIEIPRSDISIDHHRQMMLFGSCFSGEIGRKLTEHKFRVEINPFGILYNPLSVLFAIERLISGVPFTSDDLFFHNGLYHSLQHHGSFSSPQREDALQRMNDRFEQAVALLPHATLLVITFGTAWVYRWKENDQVVANCHKLPPQQFHRIRLTPGEITREWEGLLSRLLLLNPEMQLLFTVSPVRHWGDGAHENQLSKSILHLAIDALQRLFPQQVAYFPAYELLMDELRDYRFYGEDMLHPSSLAVDYIWDRFSLAFFSRETQKVNREWSLLRQALEHRPLHPGSEAFQQFRRQTAERLEAFARRYPGITLDEERIQLTLRDNRL
;
A
#
# COMPACT_ATOMS: atom_id res chain seq x y z
N MET A 1 -31.09 42.02 15.26
CA MET A 1 -30.73 40.59 14.90
C MET A 1 -30.19 39.75 16.08
N SER A 2 -30.28 40.24 17.33
CA SER A 2 -29.79 39.47 18.52
C SER A 2 -30.88 38.62 19.18
N GLY A 3 -32.16 38.88 18.97
CA GLY A 3 -33.28 38.19 19.61
C GLY A 3 -33.56 36.76 19.10
N ILE A 4 -33.27 36.49 17.83
CA ILE A 4 -33.59 35.20 17.21
C ILE A 4 -32.60 34.08 17.68
N ARG A 5 -31.34 34.43 17.92
CA ARG A 5 -30.33 33.47 18.42
C ARG A 5 -30.57 33.02 19.85
N THR A 6 -31.17 33.89 20.67
CA THR A 6 -31.50 33.56 22.06
C THR A 6 -32.75 32.69 22.15
N MET A 7 -33.73 32.86 21.28
CA MET A 7 -34.96 32.05 21.25
C MET A 7 -34.72 30.62 20.76
N VAL A 8 -33.83 30.42 19.79
CA VAL A 8 -33.47 29.08 19.30
C VAL A 8 -32.69 28.30 20.37
N ARG A 9 -31.86 28.95 21.20
CA ARG A 9 -31.19 28.32 22.34
C ARG A 9 -32.17 27.97 23.46
N LEU A 10 -33.21 28.72 23.67
CA LEU A 10 -34.20 28.45 24.73
C LEU A 10 -35.18 27.30 24.33
N LEU A 11 -35.51 27.16 23.04
CA LEU A 11 -36.33 26.07 22.53
C LEU A 11 -35.63 24.71 22.52
N LEU A 12 -34.33 24.68 22.38
CA LEU A 12 -33.51 23.47 22.49
C LEU A 12 -33.35 22.99 23.96
N PHE A 13 -33.56 23.88 24.95
CA PHE A 13 -33.46 23.54 26.37
C PHE A 13 -34.79 22.95 26.93
N LEU A 14 -35.90 23.14 26.21
CA LEU A 14 -37.24 22.68 26.67
C LEU A 14 -37.67 21.35 26.06
N CYS A 15 -37.00 20.83 25.08
CA CYS A 15 -37.16 19.45 24.59
C CYS A 15 -36.16 18.56 25.31
N GLY A 16 -36.56 17.91 26.40
CA GLY A 16 -35.79 17.08 27.32
C GLY A 16 -34.99 15.90 26.74
N ASN A 17 -34.20 16.15 25.68
CA ASN A 17 -33.12 15.30 25.28
C ASN A 17 -31.81 16.00 25.68
N SER A 18 -31.24 15.57 26.81
CA SER A 18 -29.84 15.81 27.11
C SER A 18 -28.99 15.00 26.08
N LEU A 19 -28.87 15.55 24.88
CA LEU A 19 -27.73 15.24 24.07
C LEU A 19 -26.54 15.88 24.81
N THR A 20 -25.91 15.14 25.71
CA THR A 20 -24.52 15.39 26.05
C THR A 20 -23.78 15.22 24.74
N ALA A 21 -23.54 16.35 24.06
CA ALA A 21 -22.59 16.36 22.96
C ALA A 21 -21.28 15.86 23.58
N GLU A 22 -20.94 14.59 23.36
CA GLU A 22 -19.64 14.08 23.75
C GLU A 22 -18.61 15.01 23.09
N MET A 23 -17.77 15.60 23.92
CA MET A 23 -16.71 16.49 23.43
C MET A 23 -15.75 15.64 22.61
N GLU A 24 -15.83 15.78 21.29
CA GLU A 24 -14.96 15.07 20.37
C GLU A 24 -13.59 15.75 20.37
N LEU A 25 -12.56 15.05 20.89
CA LEU A 25 -11.22 15.60 21.11
C LEU A 25 -10.28 15.39 19.92
N ARG A 26 -10.76 14.80 18.83
CA ARG A 26 -9.98 14.62 17.60
C ARG A 26 -10.84 14.83 16.36
N THR A 27 -10.19 15.21 15.26
CA THR A 27 -10.83 15.27 13.94
C THR A 27 -11.01 13.85 13.42
N HIS A 28 -12.20 13.51 12.94
CA HIS A 28 -12.43 12.27 12.19
C HIS A 28 -12.36 12.55 10.71
N ILE A 29 -11.57 11.73 10.01
CA ILE A 29 -11.48 11.77 8.54
C ILE A 29 -12.55 10.84 7.97
N GLU A 30 -13.50 11.41 7.24
CA GLU A 30 -14.45 10.62 6.47
C GLU A 30 -13.75 10.00 5.25
N ILE A 31 -13.87 8.68 5.11
CA ILE A 31 -13.36 7.99 3.94
C ILE A 31 -14.46 8.04 2.87
N PRO A 32 -14.17 8.55 1.66
CA PRO A 32 -15.15 8.60 0.58
C PRO A 32 -15.74 7.22 0.29
N ARG A 33 -17.06 7.16 0.07
CA ARG A 33 -17.70 5.92 -0.33
C ARG A 33 -17.17 5.46 -1.69
N SER A 34 -16.96 4.17 -1.82
CA SER A 34 -16.46 3.53 -3.04
C SER A 34 -17.16 2.19 -3.25
N ASP A 35 -17.35 1.80 -4.50
CA ASP A 35 -17.85 0.49 -4.87
C ASP A 35 -16.75 -0.59 -4.84
N ILE A 36 -15.52 -0.22 -4.49
CA ILE A 36 -14.42 -1.16 -4.30
C ILE A 36 -14.71 -2.03 -3.09
N SER A 37 -14.81 -3.34 -3.32
CA SER A 37 -14.88 -4.36 -2.26
C SER A 37 -13.69 -5.30 -2.40
N ILE A 38 -13.00 -5.55 -1.29
CA ILE A 38 -11.82 -6.41 -1.23
C ILE A 38 -12.15 -7.65 -0.42
N ASP A 39 -11.89 -8.82 -1.02
CA ASP A 39 -11.99 -10.13 -0.38
C ASP A 39 -10.76 -11.00 -0.70
N HIS A 40 -10.70 -12.21 -0.16
CA HIS A 40 -9.58 -13.13 -0.32
C HIS A 40 -9.47 -13.77 -1.72
N HIS A 41 -10.48 -13.62 -2.58
CA HIS A 41 -10.48 -14.14 -3.96
C HIS A 41 -9.94 -13.11 -4.95
N ARG A 42 -9.99 -11.84 -4.56
CA ARG A 42 -9.60 -10.73 -5.42
C ARG A 42 -8.08 -10.71 -5.62
N GLN A 43 -7.64 -10.77 -6.89
CA GLN A 43 -6.23 -10.60 -7.24
C GLN A 43 -5.89 -9.11 -7.26
N MET A 44 -4.89 -8.71 -6.50
CA MET A 44 -4.47 -7.32 -6.34
C MET A 44 -2.99 -7.15 -6.68
N MET A 45 -2.63 -5.94 -7.14
CA MET A 45 -1.23 -5.52 -7.24
C MET A 45 -1.06 -4.16 -6.59
N LEU A 46 0.00 -4.00 -5.83
CA LEU A 46 0.35 -2.77 -5.13
C LEU A 46 1.60 -2.15 -5.75
N PHE A 47 1.56 -0.84 -6.00
CA PHE A 47 2.71 -0.08 -6.48
C PHE A 47 2.88 1.20 -5.68
N GLY A 48 4.12 1.58 -5.40
CA GLY A 48 4.41 2.90 -4.85
C GLY A 48 5.44 2.92 -3.73
N SER A 49 5.24 3.84 -2.79
CA SER A 49 6.18 4.15 -1.70
C SER A 49 6.28 3.01 -0.67
N CYS A 50 7.17 3.21 0.33
CA CYS A 50 7.31 2.29 1.46
C CYS A 50 5.97 2.02 2.18
N PHE A 51 5.06 2.99 2.24
CA PHE A 51 3.73 2.78 2.82
C PHE A 51 2.89 1.74 2.04
N SER A 52 3.03 1.67 0.70
CA SER A 52 2.44 0.59 -0.09
C SER A 52 2.93 -0.79 0.37
N GLY A 53 4.23 -0.89 0.71
CA GLY A 53 4.80 -2.11 1.29
C GLY A 53 4.19 -2.48 2.63
N GLU A 54 3.93 -1.50 3.52
CA GLU A 54 3.31 -1.76 4.83
C GLU A 54 1.88 -2.29 4.71
N ILE A 55 1.06 -1.67 3.86
CA ILE A 55 -0.31 -2.15 3.58
C ILE A 55 -0.27 -3.51 2.87
N GLY A 56 0.65 -3.69 1.92
CA GLY A 56 0.86 -4.97 1.24
C GLY A 56 1.23 -6.10 2.21
N ARG A 57 2.16 -5.83 3.15
CA ARG A 57 2.51 -6.77 4.21
C ARG A 57 1.30 -7.17 5.06
N LYS A 58 0.46 -6.20 5.46
CA LYS A 58 -0.81 -6.45 6.18
C LYS A 58 -1.75 -7.35 5.37
N LEU A 59 -1.90 -7.07 4.07
CA LEU A 59 -2.71 -7.91 3.18
C LEU A 59 -2.17 -9.35 3.12
N THR A 60 -0.86 -9.54 2.94
CA THR A 60 -0.22 -10.87 2.92
C THR A 60 -0.38 -11.60 4.24
N GLU A 61 -0.17 -10.91 5.37
CA GLU A 61 -0.36 -11.46 6.72
C GLU A 61 -1.81 -11.94 6.97
N HIS A 62 -2.78 -11.32 6.29
CA HIS A 62 -4.20 -11.68 6.32
C HIS A 62 -4.61 -12.59 5.15
N LYS A 63 -3.64 -13.16 4.43
CA LYS A 63 -3.85 -14.17 3.37
C LYS A 63 -4.60 -13.68 2.14
N PHE A 64 -4.55 -12.38 1.86
CA PHE A 64 -5.04 -11.86 0.57
C PHE A 64 -4.09 -12.19 -0.57
N ARG A 65 -4.62 -12.28 -1.79
CA ARG A 65 -3.85 -12.50 -3.02
C ARG A 65 -3.30 -11.17 -3.52
N VAL A 66 -2.04 -10.91 -3.24
CA VAL A 66 -1.43 -9.61 -3.53
C VAL A 66 0.00 -9.75 -4.03
N GLU A 67 0.33 -9.06 -5.12
CA GLU A 67 1.68 -8.79 -5.59
C GLU A 67 2.09 -7.38 -5.14
N ILE A 68 3.25 -7.24 -4.52
CA ILE A 68 3.66 -6.00 -3.86
C ILE A 68 4.94 -5.47 -4.50
N ASN A 69 4.88 -4.27 -5.07
CA ASN A 69 6.03 -3.53 -5.58
C ASN A 69 6.98 -4.39 -6.42
N PRO A 70 6.56 -4.94 -7.56
CA PRO A 70 7.38 -5.86 -8.35
C PRO A 70 8.70 -5.24 -8.85
N PHE A 71 8.80 -3.90 -8.91
CA PHE A 71 10.04 -3.15 -9.21
C PHE A 71 10.72 -2.61 -7.94
N GLY A 72 10.21 -2.98 -6.75
CA GLY A 72 10.58 -2.38 -5.48
C GLY A 72 9.85 -1.06 -5.25
N ILE A 73 10.33 -0.29 -4.26
CA ILE A 73 9.70 0.97 -3.87
C ILE A 73 9.88 2.03 -4.97
N LEU A 74 8.76 2.60 -5.41
CA LEU A 74 8.66 3.67 -6.40
C LEU A 74 7.94 4.87 -5.78
N TYR A 75 8.54 6.05 -5.85
CA TYR A 75 8.02 7.20 -5.09
C TYR A 75 7.15 8.14 -5.92
N ASN A 76 7.40 8.26 -7.22
CA ASN A 76 6.75 9.26 -8.06
C ASN A 76 5.77 8.65 -9.07
N PRO A 77 4.76 9.42 -9.52
CA PRO A 77 3.73 8.91 -10.43
C PRO A 77 4.26 8.34 -11.74
N LEU A 78 5.29 8.95 -12.33
CA LEU A 78 5.78 8.50 -13.63
C LEU A 78 6.61 7.21 -13.52
N SER A 79 7.38 7.02 -12.44
CA SER A 79 8.08 5.74 -12.23
C SER A 79 7.13 4.59 -12.02
N VAL A 80 6.00 4.81 -11.31
CA VAL A 80 4.94 3.79 -11.17
C VAL A 80 4.27 3.52 -12.52
N LEU A 81 3.97 4.58 -13.28
CA LEU A 81 3.39 4.47 -14.61
C LEU A 81 4.27 3.63 -15.53
N PHE A 82 5.56 3.95 -15.65
CA PHE A 82 6.49 3.21 -16.51
C PHE A 82 6.67 1.75 -16.07
N ALA A 83 6.64 1.46 -14.76
CA ALA A 83 6.67 0.10 -14.28
C ALA A 83 5.44 -0.70 -14.79
N ILE A 84 4.24 -0.12 -14.70
CA ILE A 84 3.01 -0.77 -15.18
C ILE A 84 3.04 -0.90 -16.72
N GLU A 85 3.50 0.12 -17.45
CA GLU A 85 3.66 0.05 -18.92
C GLU A 85 4.63 -1.05 -19.33
N ARG A 86 5.75 -1.20 -18.60
CA ARG A 86 6.69 -2.30 -18.85
C ARG A 86 6.03 -3.66 -18.67
N LEU A 87 5.19 -3.83 -17.62
CA LEU A 87 4.41 -5.05 -17.44
C LEU A 87 3.42 -5.30 -18.58
N ILE A 88 2.70 -4.28 -19.03
CA ILE A 88 1.77 -4.37 -20.16
C ILE A 88 2.52 -4.80 -21.43
N SER A 89 3.72 -4.28 -21.65
CA SER A 89 4.53 -4.63 -22.83
C SER A 89 5.03 -6.07 -22.81
N GLY A 90 5.18 -6.70 -21.64
CA GLY A 90 5.74 -8.03 -21.47
C GLY A 90 7.21 -8.17 -21.88
N VAL A 91 7.90 -7.06 -22.15
CA VAL A 91 9.31 -7.08 -22.60
C VAL A 91 10.24 -7.21 -21.39
N PRO A 92 10.99 -8.31 -21.23
CA PRO A 92 11.87 -8.53 -20.09
C PRO A 92 13.04 -7.54 -20.08
N PHE A 93 13.74 -7.46 -18.97
CA PHE A 93 14.97 -6.68 -18.83
C PHE A 93 16.15 -7.44 -19.43
N THR A 94 17.11 -6.67 -19.95
CA THR A 94 18.34 -7.17 -20.58
C THR A 94 19.57 -6.61 -19.87
N SER A 95 20.75 -7.06 -20.25
CA SER A 95 22.02 -6.51 -19.74
C SER A 95 22.17 -5.00 -20.02
N ASP A 96 21.51 -4.49 -21.06
CA ASP A 96 21.56 -3.08 -21.45
C ASP A 96 20.72 -2.18 -20.53
N ASP A 97 19.79 -2.75 -19.77
CA ASP A 97 19.02 -2.06 -18.73
C ASP A 97 19.82 -1.88 -17.42
N LEU A 98 21.07 -2.40 -17.37
CA LEU A 98 21.94 -2.38 -16.20
C LEU A 98 23.17 -1.50 -16.41
N PHE A 99 23.57 -0.81 -15.34
CA PHE A 99 24.84 -0.09 -15.26
C PHE A 99 25.61 -0.46 -14.00
N PHE A 100 26.95 -0.36 -14.03
CA PHE A 100 27.79 -0.65 -12.87
C PHE A 100 28.19 0.64 -12.16
N HIS A 101 27.92 0.70 -10.83
CA HIS A 101 28.31 1.82 -9.99
C HIS A 101 28.53 1.37 -8.55
N ASN A 102 29.57 1.91 -7.90
CA ASN A 102 29.90 1.60 -6.49
C ASN A 102 29.93 0.09 -6.16
N GLY A 103 30.47 -0.74 -7.06
CA GLY A 103 30.64 -2.16 -6.82
C GLY A 103 29.39 -3.01 -7.07
N LEU A 104 28.29 -2.44 -7.55
CA LEU A 104 27.03 -3.12 -7.82
C LEU A 104 26.53 -2.81 -9.24
N TYR A 105 25.79 -3.77 -9.81
CA TYR A 105 24.96 -3.56 -10.99
C TYR A 105 23.58 -3.08 -10.56
N HIS A 106 23.10 -2.02 -11.21
CA HIS A 106 21.85 -1.33 -10.90
C HIS A 106 21.00 -1.17 -12.16
N SER A 107 19.70 -0.97 -11.98
CA SER A 107 18.78 -0.48 -13.00
C SER A 107 18.15 0.83 -12.55
N LEU A 108 18.10 1.82 -13.43
CA LEU A 108 17.45 3.11 -13.15
C LEU A 108 15.94 3.01 -12.95
N GLN A 109 15.33 1.87 -13.30
CA GLN A 109 13.89 1.61 -13.16
C GLN A 109 13.52 0.84 -11.90
N HIS A 110 14.51 0.34 -11.12
CA HIS A 110 14.28 -0.50 -9.94
C HIS A 110 14.80 0.14 -8.66
N HIS A 111 14.19 -0.27 -7.55
CA HIS A 111 14.72 0.00 -6.22
C HIS A 111 16.07 -0.68 -6.00
N GLY A 112 16.92 -0.12 -5.14
CA GLY A 112 18.25 -0.65 -4.85
C GLY A 112 18.30 -2.08 -4.29
N SER A 113 17.17 -2.63 -3.82
CA SER A 113 17.06 -4.03 -3.38
C SER A 113 17.28 -5.05 -4.50
N PHE A 114 17.18 -4.64 -5.76
CA PHE A 114 17.47 -5.49 -6.93
C PHE A 114 18.95 -5.47 -7.35
N SER A 115 19.74 -4.56 -6.79
CA SER A 115 21.15 -4.44 -7.12
C SER A 115 21.97 -5.63 -6.60
N SER A 116 22.98 -6.04 -7.36
CA SER A 116 23.88 -7.15 -7.01
C SER A 116 25.32 -6.86 -7.48
N PRO A 117 26.35 -7.41 -6.80
CA PRO A 117 27.71 -7.39 -7.32
C PRO A 117 27.87 -8.15 -8.64
N GLN A 118 27.01 -9.14 -8.92
CA GLN A 118 26.98 -9.91 -10.16
C GLN A 118 25.86 -9.42 -11.05
N ARG A 119 26.18 -9.18 -12.34
CA ARG A 119 25.21 -8.70 -13.33
C ARG A 119 24.06 -9.67 -13.53
N GLU A 120 24.41 -10.94 -13.66
CA GLU A 120 23.48 -12.04 -13.89
C GLU A 120 22.47 -12.17 -12.74
N ASP A 121 22.91 -12.05 -11.49
CA ASP A 121 22.05 -12.10 -10.31
C ASP A 121 21.07 -10.91 -10.27
N ALA A 122 21.56 -9.69 -10.59
CA ALA A 122 20.70 -8.51 -10.63
C ALA A 122 19.61 -8.69 -11.71
N LEU A 123 20.02 -9.12 -12.91
CA LEU A 123 19.12 -9.34 -14.04
C LEU A 123 18.11 -10.45 -13.75
N GLN A 124 18.54 -11.55 -13.17
CA GLN A 124 17.68 -12.68 -12.82
C GLN A 124 16.61 -12.23 -11.79
N ARG A 125 17.01 -11.59 -10.69
CA ARG A 125 16.06 -11.08 -9.68
C ARG A 125 15.01 -10.15 -10.28
N MET A 126 15.41 -9.26 -11.18
CA MET A 126 14.48 -8.37 -11.87
C MET A 126 13.51 -9.15 -12.76
N ASN A 127 14.01 -10.07 -13.58
CA ASN A 127 13.17 -10.82 -14.51
C ASN A 127 12.28 -11.83 -13.79
N ASP A 128 12.73 -12.51 -12.73
CA ASP A 128 11.89 -13.42 -11.93
C ASP A 128 10.65 -12.69 -11.36
N ARG A 129 10.85 -11.48 -10.83
CA ARG A 129 9.76 -10.65 -10.31
C ARG A 129 8.88 -10.08 -11.42
N PHE A 130 9.51 -9.68 -12.52
CA PHE A 130 8.82 -9.16 -13.70
C PHE A 130 7.90 -10.19 -14.33
N GLU A 131 8.37 -11.41 -14.57
CA GLU A 131 7.60 -12.51 -15.16
C GLU A 131 6.38 -12.87 -14.29
N GLN A 132 6.57 -12.94 -12.96
CA GLN A 132 5.46 -13.15 -12.02
C GLN A 132 4.42 -12.03 -12.13
N ALA A 133 4.86 -10.77 -12.18
CA ALA A 133 3.97 -9.63 -12.24
C ALA A 133 3.26 -9.53 -13.62
N VAL A 134 3.95 -9.84 -14.72
CA VAL A 134 3.35 -9.93 -16.07
C VAL A 134 2.25 -10.98 -16.12
N ALA A 135 2.49 -12.16 -15.54
CA ALA A 135 1.50 -13.22 -15.50
C ALA A 135 0.26 -12.85 -14.64
N LEU A 136 0.43 -12.03 -13.61
CA LEU A 136 -0.65 -11.64 -12.71
C LEU A 136 -1.47 -10.44 -13.21
N LEU A 137 -0.86 -9.50 -13.94
CA LEU A 137 -1.51 -8.24 -14.33
C LEU A 137 -2.83 -8.41 -15.08
N PRO A 138 -2.98 -9.33 -16.06
CA PRO A 138 -4.26 -9.54 -16.74
C PRO A 138 -5.38 -10.05 -15.83
N HIS A 139 -5.02 -10.69 -14.72
CA HIS A 139 -5.95 -11.26 -13.74
C HIS A 139 -6.19 -10.32 -12.54
N ALA A 140 -5.41 -9.25 -12.41
CA ALA A 140 -5.59 -8.26 -11.38
C ALA A 140 -6.87 -7.46 -11.63
N THR A 141 -7.74 -7.38 -10.63
CA THR A 141 -8.96 -6.57 -10.67
C THR A 141 -8.87 -5.32 -9.82
N LEU A 142 -7.79 -5.17 -9.04
CA LEU A 142 -7.51 -3.98 -8.24
C LEU A 142 -6.02 -3.66 -8.26
N LEU A 143 -5.70 -2.44 -8.69
CA LEU A 143 -4.38 -1.85 -8.48
C LEU A 143 -4.47 -0.83 -7.33
N VAL A 144 -3.61 -0.95 -6.33
CA VAL A 144 -3.48 0.02 -5.24
C VAL A 144 -2.20 0.83 -5.47
N ILE A 145 -2.36 2.12 -5.71
CA ILE A 145 -1.28 3.01 -6.14
C ILE A 145 -1.01 4.03 -5.03
N THR A 146 0.21 4.02 -4.48
CA THR A 146 0.63 4.96 -3.44
C THR A 146 1.65 5.96 -3.97
N PHE A 147 1.22 7.19 -4.25
CA PHE A 147 2.13 8.26 -4.66
C PHE A 147 2.87 8.86 -3.47
N GLY A 148 4.19 8.95 -3.56
CA GLY A 148 5.06 9.51 -2.52
C GLY A 148 5.37 10.98 -2.72
N THR A 149 5.79 11.35 -3.92
CA THR A 149 6.26 12.70 -4.26
C THR A 149 5.96 13.04 -5.71
N ALA A 150 5.75 14.34 -5.98
CA ALA A 150 5.64 14.87 -7.34
C ALA A 150 7.01 15.22 -7.97
N TRP A 151 8.09 15.05 -7.21
CA TRP A 151 9.44 15.23 -7.72
C TRP A 151 9.91 14.02 -8.50
N VAL A 152 10.48 14.27 -9.72
CA VAL A 152 11.07 13.26 -10.57
C VAL A 152 12.50 13.64 -10.90
N TYR A 153 13.31 12.64 -11.20
CA TYR A 153 14.64 12.80 -11.76
C TYR A 153 14.61 12.30 -13.21
N ARG A 154 15.06 13.16 -14.15
CA ARG A 154 15.23 12.80 -15.56
C ARG A 154 16.70 12.63 -15.86
N TRP A 155 17.04 11.50 -16.47
CA TRP A 155 18.39 11.23 -16.93
C TRP A 155 18.75 12.15 -18.10
N LYS A 156 19.85 12.89 -18.02
CA LYS A 156 20.20 13.91 -19.03
C LYS A 156 20.51 13.35 -20.41
N GLU A 157 20.95 12.09 -20.50
CA GLU A 157 21.32 11.49 -21.77
C GLU A 157 20.15 11.22 -22.71
N ASN A 158 18.99 10.84 -22.12
CA ASN A 158 17.83 10.42 -22.90
C ASN A 158 16.49 11.00 -22.40
N ASP A 159 16.54 11.93 -21.43
CA ASP A 159 15.38 12.59 -20.80
C ASP A 159 14.36 11.64 -20.14
N GLN A 160 14.73 10.38 -19.91
CA GLN A 160 13.87 9.41 -19.23
C GLN A 160 13.77 9.69 -17.74
N VAL A 161 12.56 9.54 -17.20
CA VAL A 161 12.36 9.56 -15.74
C VAL A 161 12.92 8.27 -15.14
N VAL A 162 13.71 8.44 -14.08
CA VAL A 162 14.32 7.32 -13.35
C VAL A 162 13.60 7.09 -12.03
N ALA A 163 13.47 5.83 -11.62
CA ALA A 163 12.89 5.45 -10.34
C ALA A 163 13.88 5.62 -9.18
N ASN A 164 15.18 5.39 -9.46
CA ASN A 164 16.24 5.52 -8.48
C ASN A 164 17.53 5.98 -9.14
N CYS A 165 18.16 7.00 -8.57
CA CYS A 165 19.45 7.53 -9.05
C CYS A 165 20.66 6.70 -8.59
N HIS A 166 20.52 5.73 -7.69
CA HIS A 166 21.56 4.85 -7.15
C HIS A 166 22.84 5.59 -6.70
N LYS A 167 22.67 6.79 -6.13
CA LYS A 167 23.77 7.70 -5.70
C LYS A 167 24.71 8.14 -6.83
N LEU A 168 24.28 8.05 -8.09
CA LEU A 168 24.98 8.69 -9.19
C LEU A 168 25.06 10.20 -8.98
N PRO A 169 26.09 10.87 -9.55
CA PRO A 169 26.25 12.31 -9.39
C PRO A 169 25.00 13.10 -9.77
N PRO A 170 24.50 14.02 -8.91
CA PRO A 170 23.28 14.78 -9.18
C PRO A 170 23.29 15.55 -10.49
N GLN A 171 24.50 15.89 -10.97
CA GLN A 171 24.72 16.61 -12.25
C GLN A 171 24.25 15.81 -13.49
N GLN A 172 24.10 14.51 -13.36
CA GLN A 172 23.60 13.63 -14.45
C GLN A 172 22.08 13.70 -14.60
N PHE A 173 21.38 14.36 -13.70
CA PHE A 173 19.93 14.43 -13.71
C PHE A 173 19.40 15.86 -13.79
N HIS A 174 18.23 16.01 -14.39
CA HIS A 174 17.33 17.15 -14.16
C HIS A 174 16.32 16.76 -13.11
N ARG A 175 16.26 17.53 -12.02
CA ARG A 175 15.24 17.35 -10.97
C ARG A 175 14.08 18.30 -11.25
N ILE A 176 12.89 17.75 -11.45
CA ILE A 176 11.70 18.50 -11.89
C ILE A 176 10.53 18.14 -10.97
N ARG A 177 9.74 19.15 -10.60
CA ARG A 177 8.47 18.94 -9.93
C ARG A 177 7.36 18.91 -10.97
N LEU A 178 6.67 17.78 -11.08
CA LEU A 178 5.53 17.60 -12.00
C LEU A 178 4.38 18.51 -11.62
N THR A 179 3.59 18.89 -12.60
CA THR A 179 2.29 19.55 -12.42
C THR A 179 1.16 18.52 -12.31
N PRO A 180 0.00 18.89 -11.73
CA PRO A 180 -1.17 18.00 -11.72
C PRO A 180 -1.58 17.58 -13.13
N GLY A 181 -1.56 18.52 -14.10
CA GLY A 181 -1.95 18.26 -15.50
C GLY A 181 -1.02 17.26 -16.22
N GLU A 182 0.29 17.30 -15.96
CA GLU A 182 1.22 16.31 -16.51
C GLU A 182 0.91 14.92 -15.97
N ILE A 183 0.75 14.78 -14.65
CA ILE A 183 0.42 13.50 -14.03
C ILE A 183 -0.91 12.97 -14.58
N THR A 184 -1.95 13.81 -14.62
CA THR A 184 -3.27 13.40 -15.07
C THR A 184 -3.23 12.90 -16.51
N ARG A 185 -2.58 13.62 -17.42
CA ARG A 185 -2.50 13.25 -18.85
C ARG A 185 -1.80 11.90 -19.06
N GLU A 186 -0.67 11.69 -18.40
CA GLU A 186 0.08 10.44 -18.53
C GLU A 186 -0.72 9.25 -17.97
N TRP A 187 -1.35 9.44 -16.81
CA TRP A 187 -2.16 8.40 -16.16
C TRP A 187 -3.48 8.13 -16.89
N GLU A 188 -4.11 9.13 -17.53
CA GLU A 188 -5.29 8.93 -18.38
C GLU A 188 -4.98 7.98 -19.53
N GLY A 189 -3.81 8.15 -20.19
CA GLY A 189 -3.33 7.24 -21.22
C GLY A 189 -3.09 5.81 -20.71
N LEU A 190 -2.47 5.65 -19.54
CA LEU A 190 -2.24 4.34 -18.92
C LEU A 190 -3.56 3.68 -18.51
N LEU A 191 -4.47 4.41 -17.86
CA LEU A 191 -5.78 3.92 -17.45
C LEU A 191 -6.59 3.38 -18.62
N SER A 192 -6.61 4.12 -19.73
CA SER A 192 -7.29 3.69 -20.95
C SER A 192 -6.74 2.34 -21.46
N ARG A 193 -5.43 2.13 -21.43
CA ARG A 193 -4.81 0.84 -21.82
C ARG A 193 -5.09 -0.28 -20.83
N LEU A 194 -5.06 -0.01 -19.51
CA LEU A 194 -5.40 -0.98 -18.48
C LEU A 194 -6.84 -1.46 -18.60
N LEU A 195 -7.77 -0.56 -18.88
CA LEU A 195 -9.19 -0.89 -19.07
C LEU A 195 -9.46 -1.65 -20.38
N LEU A 196 -8.62 -1.48 -21.40
CA LEU A 196 -8.65 -2.35 -22.59
C LEU A 196 -8.13 -3.77 -22.28
N LEU A 197 -7.13 -3.88 -21.39
CA LEU A 197 -6.60 -5.17 -20.94
C LEU A 197 -7.60 -5.91 -20.03
N ASN A 198 -8.19 -5.18 -19.08
CA ASN A 198 -9.18 -5.71 -18.16
C ASN A 198 -10.23 -4.64 -17.84
N PRO A 199 -11.44 -4.68 -18.44
CA PRO A 199 -12.51 -3.70 -18.20
C PRO A 199 -13.02 -3.65 -16.76
N GLU A 200 -12.85 -4.73 -15.99
CA GLU A 200 -13.26 -4.82 -14.57
C GLU A 200 -12.20 -4.26 -13.61
N MET A 201 -11.07 -3.78 -14.13
CA MET A 201 -9.98 -3.26 -13.30
C MET A 201 -10.39 -1.97 -12.61
N GLN A 202 -10.15 -1.91 -11.31
CA GLN A 202 -10.31 -0.73 -10.49
C GLN A 202 -8.94 -0.27 -9.95
N LEU A 203 -8.80 1.02 -9.74
CA LEU A 203 -7.59 1.62 -9.18
C LEU A 203 -7.93 2.37 -7.89
N LEU A 204 -7.24 2.03 -6.82
CA LEU A 204 -7.33 2.71 -5.54
C LEU A 204 -6.06 3.53 -5.33
N PHE A 205 -6.20 4.84 -5.48
CA PHE A 205 -5.09 5.76 -5.21
C PHE A 205 -5.03 6.18 -3.76
N THR A 206 -3.82 6.44 -3.29
CA THR A 206 -3.57 7.10 -2.01
C THR A 206 -2.30 7.95 -2.10
N VAL A 207 -2.22 8.99 -1.29
CA VAL A 207 -1.01 9.77 -1.10
C VAL A 207 -0.29 9.23 0.14
N SER A 208 0.99 8.90 -0.02
CA SER A 208 1.82 8.37 1.07
C SER A 208 1.85 9.33 2.26
N PRO A 209 1.58 8.84 3.48
CA PRO A 209 1.69 9.65 4.70
C PRO A 209 3.15 10.02 5.04
N VAL A 210 4.14 9.35 4.43
CA VAL A 210 5.55 9.65 4.65
C VAL A 210 5.93 10.97 3.99
N ARG A 211 6.58 11.86 4.75
CA ARG A 211 7.02 13.17 4.27
C ARG A 211 8.43 13.09 3.67
N HIS A 212 8.62 13.74 2.52
CA HIS A 212 9.92 13.92 1.89
C HIS A 212 10.60 15.19 2.43
N TRP A 213 11.26 15.08 3.59
CA TRP A 213 11.77 16.22 4.34
C TRP A 213 13.05 16.84 3.76
N GLY A 214 13.74 16.15 2.86
CA GLY A 214 14.95 16.68 2.20
C GLY A 214 14.75 17.99 1.44
N ASP A 215 13.50 18.29 1.04
CA ASP A 215 13.11 19.52 0.35
C ASP A 215 12.55 20.60 1.30
N GLY A 216 12.44 20.29 2.58
CA GLY A 216 11.78 21.13 3.57
C GLY A 216 10.24 20.99 3.57
N ALA A 217 9.62 21.53 4.61
CA ALA A 217 8.20 21.35 4.87
C ALA A 217 7.30 21.93 3.76
N HIS A 218 7.65 23.12 3.27
CA HIS A 218 6.84 23.80 2.25
C HIS A 218 6.84 23.06 0.91
N GLU A 219 8.02 22.67 0.41
CA GLU A 219 8.16 21.94 -0.84
C GLU A 219 7.51 20.55 -0.78
N ASN A 220 7.62 19.87 0.38
CA ASN A 220 6.87 18.64 0.60
C ASN A 220 5.35 18.87 0.49
N GLN A 221 4.83 19.95 1.11
CA GLN A 221 3.39 20.26 1.06
C GLN A 221 2.93 20.56 -0.37
N LEU A 222 3.70 21.35 -1.13
CA LEU A 222 3.41 21.61 -2.54
C LEU A 222 3.40 20.31 -3.36
N SER A 223 4.40 19.45 -3.14
CA SER A 223 4.47 18.13 -3.78
C SER A 223 3.25 17.27 -3.48
N LYS A 224 2.82 17.17 -2.21
CA LYS A 224 1.63 16.41 -1.82
C LYS A 224 0.35 17.01 -2.41
N SER A 225 0.21 18.33 -2.42
CA SER A 225 -0.95 19.03 -3.02
C SER A 225 -1.09 18.70 -4.51
N ILE A 226 0.02 18.65 -5.25
CA ILE A 226 0.03 18.27 -6.68
C ILE A 226 -0.51 16.82 -6.84
N LEU A 227 -0.09 15.91 -5.99
CA LEU A 227 -0.56 14.51 -6.05
C LEU A 227 -2.06 14.40 -5.78
N HIS A 228 -2.58 15.13 -4.79
CA HIS A 228 -4.02 15.17 -4.49
C HIS A 228 -4.82 15.72 -5.66
N LEU A 229 -4.39 16.86 -6.25
CA LEU A 229 -5.07 17.46 -7.41
C LEU A 229 -5.07 16.54 -8.63
N ALA A 230 -3.97 15.81 -8.87
CA ALA A 230 -3.91 14.86 -9.97
C ALA A 230 -4.84 13.66 -9.75
N ILE A 231 -4.90 13.10 -8.53
CA ILE A 231 -5.81 12.00 -8.19
C ILE A 231 -7.26 12.45 -8.30
N ASP A 232 -7.63 13.63 -7.79
CA ASP A 232 -8.97 14.20 -7.92
C ASP A 232 -9.38 14.35 -9.40
N ALA A 233 -8.47 14.81 -10.26
CA ALA A 233 -8.73 14.89 -11.70
C ALA A 233 -8.96 13.49 -12.32
N LEU A 234 -8.16 12.48 -11.94
CA LEU A 234 -8.35 11.10 -12.42
C LEU A 234 -9.68 10.50 -11.94
N GLN A 235 -10.11 10.76 -10.70
CA GLN A 235 -11.41 10.33 -10.19
C GLN A 235 -12.57 10.94 -11.01
N ARG A 236 -12.45 12.19 -11.42
CA ARG A 236 -13.47 12.84 -12.29
C ARG A 236 -13.51 12.27 -13.70
N LEU A 237 -12.35 11.89 -14.25
CA LEU A 237 -12.25 11.27 -15.58
C LEU A 237 -12.74 9.82 -15.59
N PHE A 238 -12.49 9.07 -14.51
CA PHE A 238 -12.82 7.65 -14.38
C PHE A 238 -13.60 7.36 -13.08
N PRO A 239 -14.81 7.91 -12.91
CA PRO A 239 -15.54 7.89 -11.64
C PRO A 239 -15.95 6.50 -11.14
N GLN A 240 -16.02 5.50 -12.03
CA GLN A 240 -16.37 4.13 -11.68
C GLN A 240 -15.14 3.26 -11.41
N GLN A 241 -13.98 3.62 -11.96
CA GLN A 241 -12.76 2.81 -11.90
C GLN A 241 -11.75 3.34 -10.88
N VAL A 242 -11.77 4.64 -10.59
CA VAL A 242 -10.77 5.28 -9.74
C VAL A 242 -11.39 5.72 -8.41
N ALA A 243 -10.84 5.23 -7.32
CA ALA A 243 -11.16 5.65 -5.97
C ALA A 243 -9.94 6.21 -5.24
N TYR A 244 -10.17 6.94 -4.14
CA TYR A 244 -9.14 7.51 -3.29
C TYR A 244 -9.28 7.04 -1.85
N PHE A 245 -8.15 6.66 -1.23
CA PHE A 245 -8.04 6.37 0.20
C PHE A 245 -7.18 7.43 0.90
N PRO A 246 -7.69 8.14 1.91
CA PRO A 246 -7.04 9.30 2.50
C PRO A 246 -5.97 8.94 3.55
N ALA A 247 -4.97 8.12 3.18
CA ALA A 247 -3.92 7.70 4.12
C ALA A 247 -3.07 8.87 4.62
N TYR A 248 -2.82 9.89 3.77
CA TYR A 248 -2.09 11.08 4.14
C TYR A 248 -2.85 11.89 5.19
N GLU A 249 -4.13 12.13 4.96
CA GLU A 249 -5.00 12.89 5.85
C GLU A 249 -5.22 12.15 7.18
N LEU A 250 -5.35 10.83 7.15
CA LEU A 250 -5.46 10.05 8.38
C LEU A 250 -4.25 10.28 9.31
N LEU A 251 -3.04 10.28 8.77
CA LEU A 251 -1.84 10.53 9.59
C LEU A 251 -1.69 12.02 9.96
N MET A 252 -1.94 12.94 9.01
CA MET A 252 -1.68 14.38 9.21
C MET A 252 -2.75 15.07 10.05
N ASP A 253 -4.01 14.66 9.91
CA ASP A 253 -5.14 15.38 10.49
C ASP A 253 -5.85 14.62 11.61
N GLU A 254 -5.97 13.29 11.53
CA GLU A 254 -6.59 12.49 12.57
C GLU A 254 -5.59 12.04 13.65
N LEU A 255 -4.35 11.67 13.25
CA LEU A 255 -3.29 11.19 14.14
C LEU A 255 -2.22 12.28 14.42
N ARG A 256 -2.63 13.44 14.93
CA ARG A 256 -1.80 14.62 15.14
C ARG A 256 -0.89 14.53 16.37
N ASP A 257 -0.17 13.43 16.56
CA ASP A 257 0.71 13.28 17.73
C ASP A 257 1.98 12.52 17.30
N TYR A 258 3.13 12.93 17.85
CA TYR A 258 4.44 12.32 17.53
C TYR A 258 4.54 10.84 17.89
N ARG A 259 3.70 10.31 18.79
CA ARG A 259 3.63 8.86 19.09
C ARG A 259 3.23 8.01 17.88
N PHE A 260 2.64 8.63 16.86
CA PHE A 260 2.25 7.98 15.60
C PHE A 260 3.35 7.97 14.54
N TYR A 261 4.54 8.49 14.87
CA TYR A 261 5.71 8.48 14.01
C TYR A 261 6.77 7.53 14.54
N GLY A 262 7.60 7.01 13.64
CA GLY A 262 8.82 6.27 13.98
C GLY A 262 9.90 7.18 14.55
N GLU A 263 11.08 6.61 14.85
CA GLU A 263 12.20 7.34 15.44
C GLU A 263 12.70 8.50 14.56
N ASP A 264 12.53 8.42 13.26
CA ASP A 264 12.90 9.47 12.30
C ASP A 264 11.90 10.63 12.20
N MET A 265 10.77 10.55 12.89
CA MET A 265 9.68 11.55 12.90
C MET A 265 9.05 11.79 11.51
N LEU A 266 9.24 10.88 10.57
CA LEU A 266 8.76 10.97 9.18
C LEU A 266 7.92 9.76 8.76
N HIS A 267 8.37 8.55 9.09
CA HIS A 267 7.62 7.34 8.82
C HIS A 267 6.54 7.12 9.90
N PRO A 268 5.35 6.62 9.52
CA PRO A 268 4.35 6.23 10.51
C PRO A 268 4.88 5.10 11.39
N SER A 269 4.59 5.16 12.69
CA SER A 269 4.87 4.06 13.61
C SER A 269 4.00 2.84 13.28
N SER A 270 4.34 1.66 13.83
CA SER A 270 3.50 0.47 13.68
C SER A 270 2.06 0.71 14.16
N LEU A 271 1.88 1.46 15.26
CA LEU A 271 0.58 1.84 15.78
C LEU A 271 -0.23 2.68 14.77
N ALA A 272 0.42 3.62 14.07
CA ALA A 272 -0.24 4.42 13.04
C ALA A 272 -0.59 3.57 11.81
N VAL A 273 0.31 2.66 11.39
CA VAL A 273 0.03 1.71 10.30
C VAL A 273 -1.15 0.81 10.64
N ASP A 274 -1.23 0.29 11.89
CA ASP A 274 -2.35 -0.52 12.36
C ASP A 274 -3.66 0.26 12.33
N TYR A 275 -3.64 1.51 12.79
CA TYR A 275 -4.82 2.37 12.75
C TYR A 275 -5.29 2.63 11.31
N ILE A 276 -4.38 2.99 10.40
CA ILE A 276 -4.71 3.22 8.99
C ILE A 276 -5.23 1.92 8.33
N TRP A 277 -4.66 0.77 8.69
CA TRP A 277 -5.15 -0.54 8.25
C TRP A 277 -6.58 -0.82 8.72
N ASP A 278 -6.91 -0.50 9.96
CA ASP A 278 -8.28 -0.66 10.47
C ASP A 278 -9.27 0.24 9.70
N ARG A 279 -8.87 1.49 9.40
CA ARG A 279 -9.67 2.42 8.59
C ARG A 279 -9.83 1.90 7.15
N PHE A 280 -8.77 1.36 6.56
CA PHE A 280 -8.79 0.70 5.25
C PHE A 280 -9.72 -0.51 5.25
N SER A 281 -9.63 -1.35 6.26
CA SER A 281 -10.47 -2.54 6.43
C SER A 281 -11.95 -2.18 6.55
N LEU A 282 -12.28 -1.14 7.32
CA LEU A 282 -13.66 -0.67 7.48
C LEU A 282 -14.23 -0.10 6.18
N ALA A 283 -13.39 0.53 5.35
CA ALA A 283 -13.82 1.14 4.10
C ALA A 283 -14.04 0.12 2.97
N PHE A 284 -13.15 -0.88 2.85
CA PHE A 284 -13.07 -1.72 1.67
C PHE A 284 -13.39 -3.21 1.90
N PHE A 285 -13.44 -3.68 3.15
CA PHE A 285 -13.74 -5.08 3.43
C PHE A 285 -15.22 -5.27 3.76
N SER A 286 -15.84 -6.25 3.11
CA SER A 286 -17.19 -6.69 3.49
C SER A 286 -17.22 -7.21 4.92
N ARG A 287 -18.42 -7.29 5.51
CA ARG A 287 -18.60 -7.90 6.84
C ARG A 287 -18.08 -9.33 6.90
N GLU A 288 -18.24 -10.08 5.82
CA GLU A 288 -17.73 -11.46 5.72
C GLU A 288 -16.20 -11.49 5.69
N THR A 289 -15.56 -10.65 4.85
CA THR A 289 -14.10 -10.52 4.82
C THR A 289 -13.53 -10.13 6.18
N GLN A 290 -14.16 -9.17 6.89
CA GLN A 290 -13.76 -8.79 8.24
C GLN A 290 -13.89 -9.93 9.24
N LYS A 291 -14.92 -10.80 9.11
CA LYS A 291 -15.10 -11.98 9.94
C LYS A 291 -13.97 -12.99 9.69
N VAL A 292 -13.66 -13.29 8.42
CA VAL A 292 -12.53 -14.16 8.04
C VAL A 292 -11.23 -13.64 8.64
N ASN A 293 -10.95 -12.34 8.50
CA ASN A 293 -9.75 -11.71 9.05
C ASN A 293 -9.65 -11.83 10.57
N ARG A 294 -10.77 -11.68 11.30
CA ARG A 294 -10.78 -11.87 12.76
C ARG A 294 -10.51 -13.32 13.17
N GLU A 295 -11.16 -14.29 12.50
CA GLU A 295 -10.91 -15.72 12.75
C GLU A 295 -9.45 -16.08 12.44
N TRP A 296 -8.92 -15.59 11.33
CA TRP A 296 -7.53 -15.78 10.93
C TRP A 296 -6.54 -15.15 11.93
N SER A 297 -6.78 -13.91 12.37
CA SER A 297 -5.89 -13.23 13.33
C SER A 297 -5.76 -14.00 14.64
N LEU A 298 -6.85 -14.57 15.17
CA LEU A 298 -6.82 -15.41 16.36
C LEU A 298 -6.05 -16.72 16.13
N LEU A 299 -6.19 -17.31 14.96
CA LEU A 299 -5.46 -18.52 14.60
C LEU A 299 -3.97 -18.22 14.40
N ARG A 300 -3.61 -17.14 13.74
CA ARG A 300 -2.22 -16.69 13.56
C ARG A 300 -1.53 -16.45 14.92
N GLN A 301 -2.19 -15.76 15.83
CA GLN A 301 -1.65 -15.58 17.20
C GLN A 301 -1.35 -16.92 17.90
N ALA A 302 -2.22 -17.92 17.71
CA ALA A 302 -1.97 -19.24 18.27
C ALA A 302 -0.79 -19.95 17.58
N LEU A 303 -0.64 -19.81 16.26
CA LEU A 303 0.49 -20.36 15.49
C LEU A 303 1.83 -19.70 15.84
N GLU A 304 1.82 -18.39 16.09
CA GLU A 304 3.01 -17.61 16.45
C GLU A 304 3.40 -17.73 17.92
N HIS A 305 2.53 -18.32 18.76
CA HIS A 305 2.76 -18.43 20.19
C HIS A 305 4.08 -19.15 20.51
N ARG A 306 4.91 -18.51 21.35
CA ARG A 306 6.19 -19.06 21.83
C ARG A 306 6.05 -19.44 23.30
N PRO A 307 6.01 -20.76 23.64
CA PRO A 307 5.84 -21.18 25.01
C PRO A 307 7.14 -21.01 25.81
N LEU A 308 7.02 -20.79 27.10
CA LEU A 308 8.14 -20.83 28.04
C LEU A 308 8.68 -22.28 28.21
N HIS A 309 7.79 -23.28 28.13
CA HIS A 309 8.13 -24.70 28.28
C HIS A 309 7.63 -25.52 27.08
N PRO A 310 8.42 -25.58 25.98
CA PRO A 310 8.01 -26.25 24.73
C PRO A 310 7.67 -27.75 24.89
N GLY A 311 8.33 -28.44 25.81
CA GLY A 311 8.12 -29.88 26.08
C GLY A 311 6.95 -30.20 27.02
N SER A 312 6.19 -29.20 27.51
CA SER A 312 5.09 -29.47 28.45
C SER A 312 3.90 -30.12 27.74
N GLU A 313 3.20 -31.01 28.46
CA GLU A 313 1.98 -31.66 27.97
C GLU A 313 0.91 -30.65 27.59
N ALA A 314 0.75 -29.59 28.38
CA ALA A 314 -0.17 -28.49 28.10
C ALA A 314 0.11 -27.83 26.77
N PHE A 315 1.39 -27.60 26.41
CA PHE A 315 1.76 -27.03 25.12
C PHE A 315 1.52 -28.02 23.97
N GLN A 316 1.78 -29.30 24.15
CA GLN A 316 1.47 -30.33 23.15
C GLN A 316 -0.04 -30.40 22.85
N GLN A 317 -0.86 -30.29 23.90
CA GLN A 317 -2.32 -30.24 23.74
C GLN A 317 -2.75 -28.96 23.00
N PHE A 318 -2.21 -27.79 23.38
CA PHE A 318 -2.46 -26.52 22.70
C PHE A 318 -2.11 -26.59 21.20
N ARG A 319 -0.99 -27.20 20.85
CA ARG A 319 -0.59 -27.39 19.45
C ARG A 319 -1.56 -28.27 18.67
N ARG A 320 -1.97 -29.42 19.23
CA ARG A 320 -2.98 -30.28 18.60
C ARG A 320 -4.28 -29.52 18.32
N GLN A 321 -4.77 -28.80 19.30
CA GLN A 321 -5.95 -27.95 19.13
C GLN A 321 -5.76 -26.85 18.08
N THR A 322 -4.57 -26.27 18.01
CA THR A 322 -4.24 -25.26 16.98
C THR A 322 -4.22 -25.86 15.58
N ALA A 323 -3.66 -27.05 15.39
CA ALA A 323 -3.69 -27.79 14.13
C ALA A 323 -5.13 -28.14 13.70
N GLU A 324 -5.96 -28.64 14.64
CA GLU A 324 -7.39 -28.91 14.37
C GLU A 324 -8.15 -27.65 13.92
N ARG A 325 -7.88 -26.52 14.58
CA ARG A 325 -8.47 -25.21 14.23
C ARG A 325 -8.00 -24.74 12.84
N LEU A 326 -6.72 -24.96 12.48
CA LEU A 326 -6.18 -24.65 11.16
C LEU A 326 -6.90 -25.45 10.07
N GLU A 327 -7.08 -26.75 10.27
CA GLU A 327 -7.79 -27.59 9.30
C GLU A 327 -9.29 -27.27 9.24
N ALA A 328 -9.92 -26.89 10.35
CA ALA A 328 -11.30 -26.40 10.36
C ALA A 328 -11.45 -25.07 9.58
N PHE A 329 -10.49 -24.16 9.74
CA PHE A 329 -10.44 -22.92 8.98
C PHE A 329 -10.23 -23.18 7.48
N ALA A 330 -9.30 -24.08 7.10
CA ALA A 330 -9.06 -24.46 5.70
C ALA A 330 -10.32 -25.05 5.03
N ARG A 331 -11.06 -25.91 5.74
CA ARG A 331 -12.34 -26.47 5.22
C ARG A 331 -13.41 -25.40 5.04
N ARG A 332 -13.46 -24.39 5.92
CA ARG A 332 -14.45 -23.32 5.85
C ARG A 332 -14.15 -22.30 4.76
N TYR A 333 -12.86 -22.05 4.50
CA TYR A 333 -12.37 -21.03 3.57
C TYR A 333 -11.38 -21.64 2.55
N PRO A 334 -11.84 -22.50 1.63
CA PRO A 334 -10.97 -23.28 0.74
C PRO A 334 -10.19 -22.43 -0.27
N GLY A 335 -10.55 -21.14 -0.45
CA GLY A 335 -9.83 -20.20 -1.30
C GLY A 335 -8.58 -19.59 -0.65
N ILE A 336 -8.31 -19.88 0.63
CA ILE A 336 -7.17 -19.34 1.39
C ILE A 336 -6.07 -20.40 1.48
N THR A 337 -4.87 -20.08 1.00
CA THR A 337 -3.70 -20.98 1.04
C THR A 337 -3.05 -20.96 2.42
N LEU A 338 -2.86 -22.15 3.02
CA LEU A 338 -2.34 -22.35 4.37
C LEU A 338 -1.17 -23.36 4.42
N ASP A 339 -0.49 -23.55 3.30
CA ASP A 339 0.59 -24.56 3.20
C ASP A 339 1.81 -24.21 4.07
N GLU A 340 2.14 -22.91 4.15
CA GLU A 340 3.23 -22.43 5.01
C GLU A 340 2.97 -22.73 6.49
N GLU A 341 1.74 -22.54 6.96
CA GLU A 341 1.35 -22.82 8.33
C GLU A 341 1.35 -24.30 8.66
N ARG A 342 0.94 -25.15 7.72
CA ARG A 342 1.05 -26.61 7.84
C ARG A 342 2.50 -27.07 7.96
N ILE A 343 3.38 -26.54 7.10
CA ILE A 343 4.83 -26.80 7.17
C ILE A 343 5.39 -26.31 8.50
N GLN A 344 5.04 -25.13 8.96
CA GLN A 344 5.49 -24.56 10.23
C GLN A 344 5.10 -25.44 11.43
N LEU A 345 3.88 -25.95 11.47
CA LEU A 345 3.42 -26.87 12.51
C LEU A 345 4.23 -28.17 12.49
N THR A 346 4.46 -28.74 11.32
CA THR A 346 5.23 -30.01 11.15
C THR A 346 6.71 -29.83 11.53
N LEU A 347 7.36 -28.74 11.12
CA LEU A 347 8.77 -28.47 11.43
C LEU A 347 9.01 -28.24 12.93
N ARG A 348 8.03 -27.70 13.64
CA ARG A 348 8.10 -27.55 15.10
C ARG A 348 7.92 -28.88 15.84
N ASP A 349 7.25 -29.85 15.23
CA ASP A 349 7.15 -31.22 15.77
C ASP A 349 8.50 -31.96 15.74
N ASN A 350 9.29 -31.77 14.67
CA ASN A 350 10.56 -32.44 14.48
C ASN A 350 11.73 -31.85 15.30
N ARG A 351 11.51 -30.75 16.03
CA ARG A 351 12.52 -30.06 16.87
C ARG A 351 12.34 -30.32 18.39
N LEU A 352 11.33 -31.08 18.78
CA LEU A 352 11.02 -31.51 20.14
C LEU A 352 11.35 -32.98 20.33
#